data_213ab8ab6f0a10cb627040921c439edf
#
_entry.id   213ab8ab6f0a10cb627040921c439edf
#
_cell.length_a   1.000
_cell.length_b   1.000
_cell.length_c   1.000
_cell.angle_alpha   90.00
_cell.angle_beta   90.00
_cell.angle_gamma   90.00
#
_symmetry.space_group_name_H-M   'P 1'
#
loop_
_entity.id
_entity.type
_entity.pdbx_description
1 polymer ?
#
loop_
_entity_poly.entity_id
_entity_poly.type
_entity_poly.pdbx_seq_one_letter_code
_entity_poly.pdbx_strand_id
1 'polypeptide(L)'
;MNNKITSVDFENEKKENMSNVNDNKKTKNKSNAQKALPILIVAVVSLVVILTCVLIAYYQVYTSSKQNANVLEGVYTSSYYSMVDNVNNLAVDLSKYSTLSTEKAKREKIQDMMVDCNYILGGLGILPIDQQNVVAATKFFNQVNGLCEAYLNTLNNNKTLSIEQELMFDKIALVVGKIKSNLNEQNYGMYDTGFNFVDASIFDNTGMNELSAGMGDLTDSSVEYPSMIFDGPFSTALETKEVNGLPKEEISKQQAKEYLQNVVYKNRNVKIKFERETSGDVATYDFLIEIEGKKFNAQVSKRGGLLITLSGYAEGGDAIMNGEQSTEMAKTFANNIGFENMESVWLEIHENVAYVNLAPKENGVIMYPDLVKVKVDMTSQEIIGFEALNYAFNHVDRNFEFNVSLQEAEKLLGFDYEIIKTEKTIIRLDTGKEVAAFEFMTERIDGMYFYYIDANQLQIVETMKLVNVQNVEKLI
;
A
#
# COMPACT_ATOMS: atom_id res chain seq x y z
N MET A 1 -82.66 32.61 -88.31
CA MET A 1 -82.58 33.97 -87.79
C MET A 1 -81.79 33.99 -86.50
N ASN A 2 -80.71 34.72 -86.51
CA ASN A 2 -79.66 34.73 -85.58
C ASN A 2 -80.06 35.29 -84.17
N ASN A 3 -79.66 34.59 -83.12
CA ASN A 3 -79.49 35.24 -81.85
C ASN A 3 -77.99 35.14 -81.41
N LYS A 4 -77.40 36.36 -81.46
CA LYS A 4 -76.08 36.57 -80.84
C LYS A 4 -76.25 36.59 -79.29
N ILE A 5 -75.77 35.62 -78.64
CA ILE A 5 -75.55 35.72 -77.17
C ILE A 5 -74.20 36.39 -77.01
N THR A 6 -74.20 37.54 -76.37
CA THR A 6 -73.08 38.42 -76.24
C THR A 6 -72.14 37.94 -75.09
N SER A 7 -70.85 38.00 -75.34
CA SER A 7 -69.75 37.60 -74.53
C SER A 7 -69.59 38.26 -73.14
N VAL A 8 -70.54 39.18 -72.81
CA VAL A 8 -70.49 39.97 -71.56
C VAL A 8 -71.07 39.22 -70.38
N ASP A 9 -72.03 38.29 -70.59
CA ASP A 9 -72.66 37.57 -69.48
C ASP A 9 -71.76 36.46 -68.90
N PHE A 10 -70.82 35.87 -69.69
CA PHE A 10 -69.88 34.87 -69.21
C PHE A 10 -68.69 35.44 -68.38
N GLU A 11 -68.34 36.72 -68.63
CA GLU A 11 -67.27 37.36 -67.84
C GLU A 11 -67.76 37.82 -66.46
N ASN A 12 -69.03 38.20 -66.31
CA ASN A 12 -69.59 38.58 -65.02
C ASN A 12 -69.82 37.38 -64.09
N GLU A 13 -70.32 36.23 -64.60
CA GLU A 13 -70.46 35.02 -63.81
C GLU A 13 -69.08 34.45 -63.35
N LYS A 14 -68.03 34.60 -64.18
CA LYS A 14 -66.69 34.21 -63.80
C LYS A 14 -66.03 35.13 -62.75
N LYS A 15 -66.31 36.39 -62.74
CA LYS A 15 -65.85 37.35 -61.76
C LYS A 15 -66.58 37.20 -60.41
N GLU A 16 -67.89 36.96 -60.40
CA GLU A 16 -68.65 36.68 -59.15
C GLU A 16 -68.24 35.34 -58.52
N ASN A 17 -68.05 34.29 -59.29
CA ASN A 17 -67.57 33.00 -58.77
C ASN A 17 -66.11 33.06 -58.29
N MET A 18 -65.22 33.89 -58.88
CA MET A 18 -63.88 34.11 -58.39
C MET A 18 -63.79 34.95 -57.11
N SER A 19 -64.70 35.95 -56.96
CA SER A 19 -64.75 36.74 -55.73
C SER A 19 -65.29 35.93 -54.56
N ASN A 20 -66.32 35.11 -54.78
CA ASN A 20 -66.88 34.25 -53.75
C ASN A 20 -65.91 33.09 -53.32
N VAL A 21 -65.04 32.58 -54.23
CA VAL A 21 -63.99 31.56 -53.88
C VAL A 21 -62.85 32.17 -53.14
N ASN A 22 -62.48 33.46 -53.42
CA ASN A 22 -61.43 34.13 -52.72
C ASN A 22 -61.84 34.61 -51.29
N ASP A 23 -63.12 35.05 -51.13
CA ASP A 23 -63.62 35.42 -49.78
C ASP A 23 -63.82 34.16 -48.87
N ASN A 24 -64.28 33.04 -49.44
CA ASN A 24 -64.37 31.78 -48.67
C ASN A 24 -62.98 31.20 -48.32
N LYS A 25 -61.94 31.43 -49.11
CA LYS A 25 -60.58 31.08 -48.76
C LYS A 25 -60.00 32.00 -47.69
N LYS A 26 -60.29 33.32 -47.75
CA LYS A 26 -59.83 34.28 -46.73
C LYS A 26 -60.54 34.07 -45.38
N THR A 27 -61.84 33.76 -45.39
CA THR A 27 -62.58 33.48 -44.14
C THR A 27 -62.26 32.15 -43.56
N LYS A 28 -61.96 31.09 -44.36
CA LYS A 28 -61.49 29.79 -43.86
C LYS A 28 -60.10 29.88 -43.28
N ASN A 29 -59.18 30.67 -43.85
CA ASN A 29 -57.86 30.88 -43.30
C ASN A 29 -57.86 31.72 -42.00
N LYS A 30 -58.76 32.73 -41.91
CA LYS A 30 -58.94 33.48 -40.65
C LYS A 30 -59.52 32.62 -39.53
N SER A 31 -60.45 31.71 -39.82
CA SER A 31 -61.05 30.80 -38.84
C SER A 31 -59.99 29.74 -38.30
N ASN A 32 -59.12 29.25 -39.15
CA ASN A 32 -58.09 28.32 -38.74
C ASN A 32 -56.97 29.01 -37.92
N ALA A 33 -56.61 30.26 -38.28
CA ALA A 33 -55.66 31.05 -37.50
C ALA A 33 -56.17 31.40 -36.11
N GLN A 34 -57.52 31.77 -36.03
CA GLN A 34 -58.12 32.01 -34.73
C GLN A 34 -58.28 30.81 -33.83
N LYS A 35 -58.38 29.59 -34.37
CA LYS A 35 -58.40 28.32 -33.62
C LYS A 35 -56.99 27.86 -33.22
N ALA A 36 -55.95 28.17 -33.99
CA ALA A 36 -54.59 27.85 -33.72
C ALA A 36 -53.93 28.72 -32.64
N LEU A 37 -54.40 30.00 -32.51
CA LEU A 37 -53.85 30.94 -31.56
C LEU A 37 -53.94 30.48 -30.09
N PRO A 38 -55.06 29.99 -29.54
CA PRO A 38 -55.11 29.50 -28.16
C PRO A 38 -54.26 28.25 -27.94
N ILE A 39 -54.14 27.36 -28.94
CA ILE A 39 -53.27 26.19 -28.87
C ILE A 39 -51.80 26.61 -28.80
N LEU A 40 -51.39 27.60 -29.58
CA LEU A 40 -50.04 28.14 -29.56
C LEU A 40 -49.74 28.82 -28.20
N ILE A 41 -50.71 29.59 -27.66
CA ILE A 41 -50.55 30.20 -26.34
C ILE A 41 -50.38 29.14 -25.25
N VAL A 42 -51.18 28.07 -25.25
CA VAL A 42 -51.07 26.98 -24.29
C VAL A 42 -49.70 26.29 -24.44
N ALA A 43 -49.22 26.03 -25.68
CA ALA A 43 -47.95 25.45 -25.95
C ALA A 43 -46.78 26.34 -25.44
N VAL A 44 -46.83 27.63 -25.66
CA VAL A 44 -45.84 28.59 -25.17
C VAL A 44 -45.84 28.64 -23.63
N VAL A 45 -47.02 28.73 -23.01
CA VAL A 45 -47.15 28.73 -21.55
C VAL A 45 -46.64 27.44 -20.95
N SER A 46 -46.96 26.27 -21.54
CA SER A 46 -46.42 25.00 -21.05
C SER A 46 -44.90 24.92 -21.20
N LEU A 47 -44.32 25.42 -22.30
CA LEU A 47 -42.89 25.50 -22.51
C LEU A 47 -42.21 26.38 -21.46
N VAL A 48 -42.79 27.54 -21.15
CA VAL A 48 -42.30 28.47 -20.11
C VAL A 48 -42.34 27.80 -18.72
N VAL A 49 -43.41 27.07 -18.41
CA VAL A 49 -43.53 26.35 -17.14
C VAL A 49 -42.46 25.24 -17.05
N ILE A 50 -42.28 24.46 -18.12
CA ILE A 50 -41.24 23.42 -18.16
C ILE A 50 -39.86 24.05 -18.00
N LEU A 51 -39.56 25.13 -18.71
CA LEU A 51 -38.29 25.84 -18.60
C LEU A 51 -38.03 26.34 -17.19
N THR A 52 -39.07 26.89 -16.55
CA THR A 52 -38.99 27.38 -15.16
C THR A 52 -38.71 26.23 -14.18
N CYS A 53 -39.39 25.10 -14.36
CA CYS A 53 -39.14 23.90 -13.54
C CYS A 53 -37.69 23.37 -13.71
N VAL A 54 -37.17 23.34 -14.95
CA VAL A 54 -35.79 22.95 -15.24
C VAL A 54 -34.80 23.90 -14.60
N LEU A 55 -35.04 25.22 -14.67
CA LEU A 55 -34.19 26.23 -14.04
C LEU A 55 -34.18 26.10 -12.50
N ILE A 56 -35.33 25.85 -11.88
CA ILE A 56 -35.42 25.62 -10.43
C ILE A 56 -34.67 24.35 -10.05
N ALA A 57 -34.87 23.26 -10.78
CA ALA A 57 -34.16 22.01 -10.53
C ALA A 57 -32.62 22.17 -10.71
N TYR A 58 -32.21 22.86 -11.77
CA TYR A 58 -30.78 23.18 -11.98
C TYR A 58 -30.22 24.01 -10.82
N TYR A 59 -30.94 25.05 -10.39
CA TYR A 59 -30.50 25.88 -9.27
C TYR A 59 -30.40 25.10 -7.96
N GLN A 60 -31.35 24.20 -7.69
CA GLN A 60 -31.29 23.34 -6.50
C GLN A 60 -30.06 22.35 -6.55
N VAL A 61 -29.84 21.72 -7.71
CA VAL A 61 -28.69 20.85 -7.90
C VAL A 61 -27.40 21.65 -7.77
N TYR A 62 -27.30 22.81 -8.36
CA TYR A 62 -26.11 23.67 -8.28
C TYR A 62 -25.81 24.13 -6.86
N THR A 63 -26.82 24.58 -6.10
CA THR A 63 -26.64 25.01 -4.70
C THR A 63 -26.28 23.84 -3.78
N SER A 64 -26.93 22.70 -3.97
CA SER A 64 -26.59 21.46 -3.22
C SER A 64 -25.17 20.97 -3.53
N SER A 65 -24.79 20.97 -4.81
CA SER A 65 -23.43 20.60 -5.23
C SER A 65 -22.38 21.53 -4.60
N LYS A 66 -22.65 22.85 -4.61
CA LYS A 66 -21.73 23.82 -3.98
C LYS A 66 -21.64 23.67 -2.47
N GLN A 67 -22.75 23.37 -1.79
CA GLN A 67 -22.74 23.08 -0.35
C GLN A 67 -21.95 21.82 -0.04
N ASN A 68 -22.13 20.73 -0.80
CA ASN A 68 -21.40 19.50 -0.63
C ASN A 68 -19.88 19.70 -0.89
N ALA A 69 -19.52 20.47 -1.91
CA ALA A 69 -18.15 20.84 -2.19
C ALA A 69 -17.52 21.62 -1.02
N ASN A 70 -18.21 22.58 -0.44
CA ASN A 70 -17.73 23.34 0.71
C ASN A 70 -17.54 22.46 1.98
N VAL A 71 -18.46 21.50 2.20
CA VAL A 71 -18.31 20.54 3.32
C VAL A 71 -17.10 19.64 3.10
N LEU A 72 -16.95 19.12 1.88
CA LEU A 72 -15.84 18.25 1.53
C LEU A 72 -14.49 18.98 1.63
N GLU A 73 -14.43 20.22 1.15
CA GLU A 73 -13.26 21.10 1.33
C GLU A 73 -12.90 21.29 2.79
N GLY A 74 -13.91 21.53 3.66
CA GLY A 74 -13.69 21.62 5.10
C GLY A 74 -13.10 20.35 5.71
N VAL A 75 -13.55 19.18 5.25
CA VAL A 75 -13.02 17.88 5.67
C VAL A 75 -11.57 17.70 5.22
N TYR A 76 -11.26 17.96 3.97
CA TYR A 76 -9.90 17.84 3.44
C TYR A 76 -8.93 18.81 4.10
N THR A 77 -9.32 20.08 4.21
CA THR A 77 -8.54 21.12 4.89
C THR A 77 -8.24 20.75 6.34
N SER A 78 -9.27 20.32 7.09
CA SER A 78 -9.10 19.90 8.48
C SER A 78 -8.18 18.67 8.60
N SER A 79 -8.33 17.68 7.72
CA SER A 79 -7.49 16.48 7.71
C SER A 79 -6.05 16.80 7.36
N TYR A 80 -5.82 17.69 6.40
CA TYR A 80 -4.48 18.13 6.03
C TYR A 80 -3.76 18.83 7.17
N TYR A 81 -4.38 19.85 7.78
CA TYR A 81 -3.77 20.56 8.89
C TYR A 81 -3.55 19.66 10.12
N SER A 82 -4.49 18.78 10.43
CA SER A 82 -4.31 17.80 11.50
C SER A 82 -3.12 16.87 11.22
N MET A 83 -2.98 16.40 9.98
CA MET A 83 -1.84 15.59 9.56
C MET A 83 -0.51 16.36 9.73
N VAL A 84 -0.44 17.62 9.26
CA VAL A 84 0.76 18.47 9.38
C VAL A 84 1.11 18.69 10.83
N ASP A 85 0.15 18.97 11.69
CA ASP A 85 0.37 19.17 13.13
C ASP A 85 0.91 17.90 13.78
N ASN A 86 0.37 16.72 13.46
CA ASN A 86 0.86 15.46 14.01
C ASN A 86 2.25 15.08 13.47
N VAL A 87 2.60 15.41 12.22
CA VAL A 87 3.99 15.28 11.74
C VAL A 87 4.94 16.19 12.51
N ASN A 88 4.51 17.43 12.81
CA ASN A 88 5.30 18.33 13.63
C ASN A 88 5.48 17.81 15.06
N ASN A 89 4.43 17.25 15.68
CA ASN A 89 4.48 16.65 17.00
C ASN A 89 5.42 15.44 17.01
N LEU A 90 5.25 14.51 16.06
CA LEU A 90 6.12 13.35 15.93
C LEU A 90 7.61 13.75 15.78
N ALA A 91 7.92 14.78 14.98
CA ALA A 91 9.28 15.29 14.86
C ALA A 91 9.84 15.82 16.18
N VAL A 92 9.01 16.52 16.96
CA VAL A 92 9.38 17.02 18.29
C VAL A 92 9.58 15.87 19.27
N ASP A 93 8.70 14.88 19.26
CA ASP A 93 8.73 13.75 20.17
C ASP A 93 9.94 12.84 19.92
N LEU A 94 10.26 12.58 18.65
CA LEU A 94 11.49 11.90 18.25
C LEU A 94 12.74 12.65 18.74
N SER A 95 12.77 13.98 18.59
CA SER A 95 13.91 14.79 19.06
C SER A 95 14.08 14.82 20.56
N LYS A 96 12.96 14.73 21.32
CA LYS A 96 12.98 14.69 22.78
C LYS A 96 13.35 13.33 23.34
N TYR A 97 13.04 12.26 22.60
CA TYR A 97 13.23 10.89 23.07
C TYR A 97 14.67 10.62 23.54
N SER A 98 15.68 11.03 22.76
CA SER A 98 17.09 10.86 23.08
C SER A 98 17.54 11.60 24.36
N THR A 99 16.75 12.57 24.82
CA THR A 99 17.05 13.33 26.04
C THR A 99 16.42 12.73 27.31
N LEU A 100 15.57 11.70 27.16
CA LEU A 100 14.84 11.11 28.27
C LEU A 100 15.72 10.12 29.04
N SER A 101 15.75 10.26 30.37
CA SER A 101 16.58 9.45 31.27
C SER A 101 15.83 8.34 32.00
N THR A 102 14.49 8.34 31.97
CA THR A 102 13.68 7.35 32.69
C THR A 102 12.87 6.49 31.75
N GLU A 103 12.80 5.18 32.04
CA GLU A 103 12.01 4.22 31.26
C GLU A 103 10.51 4.58 31.20
N LYS A 104 9.98 5.18 32.26
CA LYS A 104 8.60 5.67 32.28
C LYS A 104 8.38 6.76 31.24
N ALA A 105 9.26 7.77 31.21
CA ALA A 105 9.16 8.87 30.25
C ALA A 105 9.35 8.37 28.79
N LYS A 106 10.27 7.41 28.58
CA LYS A 106 10.46 6.77 27.29
C LYS A 106 9.20 6.06 26.82
N ARG A 107 8.55 5.27 27.68
CA ARG A 107 7.27 4.59 27.34
C ARG A 107 6.17 5.59 26.99
N GLU A 108 5.98 6.63 27.81
CA GLU A 108 4.98 7.67 27.53
C GLU A 108 5.25 8.33 26.17
N LYS A 109 6.51 8.63 25.87
CA LYS A 109 6.88 9.27 24.62
C LYS A 109 6.69 8.37 23.40
N ILE A 110 6.98 7.08 23.52
CA ILE A 110 6.68 6.11 22.45
C ILE A 110 5.16 6.01 22.21
N GLN A 111 4.35 6.05 23.27
CA GLN A 111 2.89 6.07 23.11
C GLN A 111 2.39 7.33 22.41
N ASP A 112 2.96 8.50 22.70
CA ASP A 112 2.66 9.75 22.01
C ASP A 112 2.97 9.63 20.51
N MET A 113 4.16 9.12 20.16
CA MET A 113 4.56 8.89 18.77
C MET A 113 3.60 7.94 18.03
N MET A 114 3.09 6.88 18.68
CA MET A 114 2.10 5.97 18.09
C MET A 114 0.78 6.69 17.81
N VAL A 115 0.35 7.56 18.72
CA VAL A 115 -0.86 8.37 18.54
C VAL A 115 -0.69 9.31 17.35
N ASP A 116 0.43 10.02 17.26
CA ASP A 116 0.74 10.90 16.12
C ASP A 116 0.74 10.15 14.80
N CYS A 117 1.40 8.98 14.74
CA CYS A 117 1.40 8.14 13.54
C CYS A 117 -0.02 7.75 13.09
N ASN A 118 -0.89 7.36 14.03
CA ASN A 118 -2.28 6.99 13.73
C ASN A 118 -3.09 8.19 13.19
N TYR A 119 -2.90 9.40 13.73
CA TYR A 119 -3.55 10.61 13.19
C TYR A 119 -3.01 10.97 11.81
N ILE A 120 -1.70 10.84 11.57
CA ILE A 120 -1.11 11.05 10.24
C ILE A 120 -1.70 10.07 9.22
N LEU A 121 -1.76 8.77 9.56
CA LEU A 121 -2.35 7.73 8.70
C LEU A 121 -3.82 7.98 8.42
N GLY A 122 -4.59 8.40 9.43
CA GLY A 122 -5.99 8.79 9.27
C GLY A 122 -6.16 9.98 8.31
N GLY A 123 -5.29 10.99 8.43
CA GLY A 123 -5.27 12.15 7.54
C GLY A 123 -4.94 11.76 6.09
N LEU A 124 -3.91 10.96 5.88
CA LEU A 124 -3.51 10.45 4.56
C LEU A 124 -4.65 9.68 3.86
N GLY A 125 -5.43 8.89 4.63
CA GLY A 125 -6.55 8.13 4.09
C GLY A 125 -7.76 8.96 3.65
N ILE A 126 -7.86 10.22 4.11
CA ILE A 126 -8.97 11.13 3.78
C ILE A 126 -8.62 12.02 2.59
N LEU A 127 -7.37 12.42 2.45
CA LEU A 127 -6.94 13.37 1.43
C LEU A 127 -7.07 12.80 0.02
N PRO A 128 -7.54 13.60 -0.97
CA PRO A 128 -7.69 13.18 -2.36
C PRO A 128 -6.35 13.20 -3.11
N ILE A 129 -5.34 12.55 -2.57
CA ILE A 129 -3.98 12.47 -3.11
C ILE A 129 -3.82 11.23 -3.97
N ASP A 130 -2.95 11.27 -4.99
CA ASP A 130 -2.65 10.11 -5.82
C ASP A 130 -2.14 8.94 -4.96
N GLN A 131 -2.77 7.79 -5.14
CA GLN A 131 -2.54 6.61 -4.30
C GLN A 131 -1.09 6.12 -4.31
N GLN A 132 -0.37 6.24 -5.43
CA GLN A 132 1.04 5.82 -5.51
C GLN A 132 1.94 6.55 -4.52
N ASN A 133 1.71 7.84 -4.32
CA ASN A 133 2.48 8.65 -3.40
C ASN A 133 2.03 8.48 -1.93
N VAL A 134 0.75 8.23 -1.72
CA VAL A 134 0.20 7.91 -0.39
C VAL A 134 0.72 6.57 0.12
N VAL A 135 0.92 5.58 -0.76
CA VAL A 135 1.43 4.25 -0.36
C VAL A 135 2.79 4.34 0.33
N ALA A 136 3.73 5.12 -0.20
CA ALA A 136 5.06 5.26 0.42
C ALA A 136 4.99 5.91 1.80
N ALA A 137 4.23 7.01 1.95
CA ALA A 137 4.04 7.69 3.22
C ALA A 137 3.27 6.81 4.23
N THR A 138 2.19 6.19 3.79
CA THR A 138 1.41 5.25 4.62
C THR A 138 2.28 4.10 5.12
N LYS A 139 3.07 3.51 4.24
CA LYS A 139 4.02 2.47 4.59
C LYS A 139 5.02 2.94 5.65
N PHE A 140 5.62 4.11 5.45
CA PHE A 140 6.58 4.68 6.39
C PHE A 140 5.97 4.88 7.78
N PHE A 141 4.82 5.56 7.88
CA PHE A 141 4.22 5.82 9.20
C PHE A 141 3.67 4.55 9.86
N ASN A 142 3.18 3.56 9.11
CA ASN A 142 2.86 2.24 9.65
C ASN A 142 4.10 1.54 10.23
N GLN A 143 5.24 1.66 9.56
CA GLN A 143 6.49 1.09 10.02
C GLN A 143 6.99 1.76 11.31
N VAL A 144 6.90 3.08 11.38
CA VAL A 144 7.24 3.83 12.62
C VAL A 144 6.31 3.41 13.75
N ASN A 145 5.01 3.26 13.48
CA ASN A 145 4.03 2.82 14.47
C ASN A 145 4.34 1.41 14.98
N GLY A 146 4.61 0.46 14.08
CA GLY A 146 4.98 -0.92 14.44
C GLY A 146 6.30 -1.01 15.22
N LEU A 147 7.30 -0.17 14.87
CA LEU A 147 8.55 -0.08 15.64
C LEU A 147 8.28 0.44 17.05
N CYS A 148 7.47 1.48 17.19
CA CYS A 148 7.08 2.02 18.49
C CYS A 148 6.37 0.97 19.34
N GLU A 149 5.48 0.18 18.74
CA GLU A 149 4.78 -0.92 19.42
C GLU A 149 5.76 -1.99 19.92
N ALA A 150 6.69 -2.45 19.07
CA ALA A 150 7.70 -3.43 19.43
C ALA A 150 8.60 -2.92 20.59
N TYR A 151 9.01 -1.65 20.53
CA TYR A 151 9.83 -1.04 21.58
C TYR A 151 9.06 -0.84 22.87
N LEU A 152 7.79 -0.44 22.78
CA LEU A 152 6.91 -0.32 23.95
C LEU A 152 6.74 -1.68 24.65
N ASN A 153 6.56 -2.75 23.87
CA ASN A 153 6.48 -4.12 24.40
C ASN A 153 7.78 -4.54 25.11
N THR A 154 8.94 -4.21 24.54
CA THR A 154 10.25 -4.44 25.18
C THR A 154 10.32 -3.76 26.55
N LEU A 155 9.98 -2.47 26.61
CA LEU A 155 9.99 -1.69 27.85
C LEU A 155 8.94 -2.14 28.87
N ASN A 156 7.77 -2.59 28.42
CA ASN A 156 6.70 -3.12 29.30
C ASN A 156 7.11 -4.46 29.93
N ASN A 157 7.97 -5.23 29.27
CA ASN A 157 8.55 -6.46 29.82
C ASN A 157 9.75 -6.18 30.74
N ASN A 158 9.96 -4.92 31.19
CA ASN A 158 11.07 -4.47 32.02
C ASN A 158 12.46 -4.74 31.42
N LYS A 159 12.55 -4.80 30.08
CA LYS A 159 13.80 -4.80 29.36
C LYS A 159 14.16 -3.39 28.91
N THR A 160 15.42 -3.08 28.73
CA THR A 160 15.90 -1.81 28.18
C THR A 160 16.10 -1.95 26.67
N LEU A 161 15.88 -0.88 25.92
CA LEU A 161 16.23 -0.83 24.51
C LEU A 161 17.75 -0.86 24.35
N SER A 162 18.23 -1.51 23.28
CA SER A 162 19.64 -1.44 22.91
C SER A 162 19.99 -0.05 22.35
N ILE A 163 21.27 0.29 22.35
CA ILE A 163 21.77 1.54 21.74
C ILE A 163 21.34 1.64 20.27
N GLU A 164 21.36 0.55 19.55
CA GLU A 164 20.95 0.49 18.13
C GLU A 164 19.45 0.74 17.94
N GLN A 165 18.62 0.20 18.84
CA GLN A 165 17.19 0.48 18.85
C GLN A 165 16.90 1.95 19.15
N GLU A 166 17.63 2.56 20.07
CA GLU A 166 17.50 4.00 20.36
C GLU A 166 17.99 4.85 19.19
N LEU A 167 19.12 4.50 18.55
CA LEU A 167 19.63 5.18 17.36
C LEU A 167 18.69 5.08 16.15
N MET A 168 17.78 4.10 16.13
CA MET A 168 16.76 4.02 15.10
C MET A 168 15.79 5.21 15.15
N PHE A 169 15.43 5.69 16.32
CA PHE A 169 14.63 6.91 16.45
C PHE A 169 15.35 8.14 15.89
N ASP A 170 16.66 8.25 16.03
CA ASP A 170 17.44 9.34 15.42
C ASP A 170 17.37 9.30 13.89
N LYS A 171 17.44 8.09 13.28
CA LYS A 171 17.29 7.93 11.84
C LYS A 171 15.88 8.31 11.37
N ILE A 172 14.86 7.85 12.08
CA ILE A 172 13.46 8.22 11.81
C ILE A 172 13.27 9.73 11.93
N ALA A 173 13.88 10.37 12.96
CA ALA A 173 13.80 11.81 13.17
C ALA A 173 14.33 12.61 11.98
N LEU A 174 15.40 12.14 11.31
CA LEU A 174 15.93 12.79 10.11
C LEU A 174 14.91 12.75 8.96
N VAL A 175 14.22 11.63 8.77
CA VAL A 175 13.21 11.48 7.72
C VAL A 175 11.97 12.30 8.01
N VAL A 176 11.42 12.18 9.23
CA VAL A 176 10.26 12.97 9.66
C VAL A 176 10.58 14.47 9.59
N GLY A 177 11.83 14.86 9.91
CA GLY A 177 12.31 16.24 9.75
C GLY A 177 12.25 16.76 8.30
N LYS A 178 12.61 15.92 7.32
CA LYS A 178 12.48 16.26 5.89
C LYS A 178 11.01 16.40 5.49
N ILE A 179 10.16 15.42 5.85
CA ILE A 179 8.72 15.46 5.60
C ILE A 179 8.10 16.74 6.17
N LYS A 180 8.42 17.05 7.45
CA LYS A 180 7.98 18.27 8.11
C LYS A 180 8.38 19.52 7.33
N SER A 181 9.63 19.61 6.88
CA SER A 181 10.11 20.77 6.11
C SER A 181 9.35 20.93 4.81
N ASN A 182 9.17 19.84 4.06
CA ASN A 182 8.44 19.84 2.79
C ASN A 182 6.96 20.23 2.99
N LEU A 183 6.28 19.64 3.99
CA LEU A 183 4.89 19.97 4.29
C LEU A 183 4.71 21.43 4.73
N ASN A 184 5.64 21.96 5.52
CA ASN A 184 5.58 23.36 5.95
C ASN A 184 5.82 24.32 4.78
N GLU A 185 6.72 24.02 3.86
CA GLU A 185 6.95 24.81 2.66
C GLU A 185 5.71 24.82 1.77
N GLN A 186 5.09 23.67 1.55
CA GLN A 186 3.83 23.54 0.80
C GLN A 186 2.68 24.28 1.49
N ASN A 187 2.58 24.22 2.81
CA ASN A 187 1.55 24.92 3.58
C ASN A 187 1.61 26.45 3.36
N TYR A 188 2.80 27.03 3.30
CA TYR A 188 2.97 28.46 2.95
C TYR A 188 2.49 28.74 1.52
N GLY A 189 2.86 27.89 0.55
CA GLY A 189 2.40 28.02 -0.84
C GLY A 189 0.88 27.93 -0.99
N MET A 190 0.26 26.99 -0.30
CA MET A 190 -1.20 26.80 -0.30
C MET A 190 -1.95 28.01 0.29
N TYR A 191 -1.44 28.58 1.37
CA TYR A 191 -2.03 29.75 1.99
C TYR A 191 -1.99 30.97 1.08
N ASP A 192 -0.86 31.22 0.43
CA ASP A 192 -0.68 32.36 -0.46
C ASP A 192 -1.49 32.27 -1.75
N THR A 193 -1.73 31.06 -2.26
CA THR A 193 -2.47 30.83 -3.51
C THR A 193 -3.97 30.64 -3.32
N GLY A 194 -4.45 30.51 -2.09
CA GLY A 194 -5.87 30.19 -1.81
C GLY A 194 -6.26 28.82 -2.35
N PHE A 195 -5.38 27.84 -2.17
CA PHE A 195 -5.55 26.46 -2.65
C PHE A 195 -6.86 25.83 -2.14
N ASN A 196 -7.56 25.12 -3.03
CA ASN A 196 -8.79 24.40 -2.73
C ASN A 196 -8.67 22.94 -3.16
N PHE A 197 -8.79 22.01 -2.19
CA PHE A 197 -8.63 20.58 -2.41
C PHE A 197 -9.66 19.99 -3.38
N VAL A 198 -10.92 20.45 -3.29
CA VAL A 198 -12.00 19.95 -4.16
C VAL A 198 -11.76 20.38 -5.60
N ASP A 199 -11.42 21.66 -5.82
CA ASP A 199 -11.13 22.17 -7.15
C ASP A 199 -9.89 21.53 -7.75
N ALA A 200 -8.83 21.36 -6.95
CA ALA A 200 -7.58 20.70 -7.36
C ALA A 200 -7.80 19.22 -7.72
N SER A 201 -8.65 18.51 -6.99
CA SER A 201 -8.93 17.09 -7.26
C SER A 201 -9.74 16.84 -8.54
N ILE A 202 -10.55 17.86 -8.98
CA ILE A 202 -11.46 17.73 -10.13
C ILE A 202 -10.87 18.36 -11.39
N PHE A 203 -10.16 19.50 -11.27
CA PHE A 203 -9.83 20.34 -12.41
C PHE A 203 -8.32 20.56 -12.64
N ASP A 204 -7.49 20.44 -11.62
CA ASP A 204 -6.05 20.69 -11.74
C ASP A 204 -5.23 19.86 -10.74
N ASN A 205 -4.63 18.80 -11.26
CA ASN A 205 -3.76 17.91 -10.47
C ASN A 205 -2.40 18.53 -10.09
N THR A 206 -2.06 19.74 -10.52
CA THR A 206 -0.73 20.32 -10.36
C THR A 206 -0.39 20.52 -8.89
N GLY A 207 -1.26 21.14 -8.11
CA GLY A 207 -1.05 21.36 -6.67
C GLY A 207 -1.11 20.07 -5.85
N MET A 208 -1.92 19.09 -6.30
CA MET A 208 -1.96 17.76 -5.69
C MET A 208 -0.70 16.95 -6.03
N ASN A 209 -0.14 17.11 -7.22
CA ASN A 209 1.12 16.50 -7.60
C ASN A 209 2.31 17.09 -6.83
N GLU A 210 2.30 18.37 -6.47
CA GLU A 210 3.31 19.00 -5.63
C GLU A 210 3.24 18.50 -4.18
N LEU A 211 2.03 18.38 -3.61
CA LEU A 211 1.80 17.77 -2.30
C LEU A 211 2.27 16.31 -2.28
N SER A 212 1.97 15.59 -3.33
CA SER A 212 2.32 14.23 -3.62
C SER A 212 3.84 14.05 -3.80
N ALA A 213 4.50 14.95 -4.53
CA ALA A 213 5.95 14.94 -4.73
C ALA A 213 6.70 15.19 -3.41
N GLY A 214 6.21 16.10 -2.57
CA GLY A 214 6.79 16.36 -1.24
C GLY A 214 6.72 15.15 -0.30
N MET A 215 5.76 14.24 -0.53
CA MET A 215 5.68 12.94 0.15
C MET A 215 6.45 11.85 -0.59
N GLY A 216 6.64 11.98 -1.91
CA GLY A 216 7.31 11.00 -2.77
C GLY A 216 8.84 11.00 -2.63
N ASP A 217 9.44 12.10 -2.18
CA ASP A 217 10.88 12.18 -1.83
C ASP A 217 11.26 11.24 -0.66
N LEU A 218 10.28 10.59 -0.03
CA LEU A 218 10.50 9.48 0.91
C LEU A 218 11.09 8.23 0.25
N THR A 219 11.07 8.15 -1.07
CA THR A 219 11.70 7.08 -1.84
C THR A 219 13.17 7.33 -2.13
N ASP A 220 13.73 8.48 -1.71
CA ASP A 220 15.16 8.75 -1.89
C ASP A 220 15.98 7.71 -1.11
N SER A 221 16.70 6.91 -1.88
CA SER A 221 17.52 5.77 -1.47
C SER A 221 18.69 6.12 -0.52
N SER A 222 18.76 7.34 -0.04
CA SER A 222 19.79 7.81 0.90
C SER A 222 19.49 7.47 2.38
N VAL A 223 18.26 7.04 2.69
CA VAL A 223 17.91 6.54 4.02
C VAL A 223 17.77 5.02 3.92
N GLU A 224 18.79 4.29 4.38
CA GLU A 224 18.68 2.87 4.64
C GLU A 224 17.62 2.67 5.74
N TYR A 225 16.37 2.52 5.32
CA TYR A 225 15.37 1.95 6.21
C TYR A 225 15.78 0.52 6.53
N PRO A 226 15.66 0.06 7.76
CA PRO A 226 15.60 -1.38 7.97
C PRO A 226 14.50 -1.87 7.03
N SER A 227 14.85 -2.75 6.12
CA SER A 227 13.98 -3.19 5.04
C SER A 227 12.81 -3.95 5.65
N MET A 228 11.75 -3.22 6.04
CA MET A 228 10.49 -3.85 6.38
C MET A 228 9.78 -4.14 5.06
N ILE A 229 9.96 -5.34 4.57
CA ILE A 229 9.17 -5.94 3.51
C ILE A 229 7.81 -6.22 4.12
N PHE A 230 6.71 -6.04 3.37
CA PHE A 230 5.37 -6.47 3.79
C PHE A 230 5.42 -7.92 4.21
N ASP A 231 5.11 -8.14 5.46
CA ASP A 231 5.53 -9.33 6.14
C ASP A 231 4.34 -10.25 6.35
N GLY A 232 4.50 -11.46 5.86
CA GLY A 232 3.69 -12.58 6.29
C GLY A 232 3.85 -12.85 7.80
N PRO A 233 3.25 -13.92 8.31
CA PRO A 233 3.27 -14.25 9.74
C PRO A 233 4.70 -14.24 10.29
N PHE A 234 4.88 -13.68 11.49
CA PHE A 234 6.12 -13.73 12.30
C PHE A 234 7.39 -13.09 11.70
N SER A 235 7.24 -12.15 10.79
CA SER A 235 8.39 -11.54 10.11
C SER A 235 9.12 -10.45 10.91
N THR A 236 8.59 -9.98 12.02
CA THR A 236 9.09 -8.82 12.79
C THR A 236 9.96 -9.15 14.01
N ALA A 237 10.21 -10.40 14.30
CA ALA A 237 10.86 -10.80 15.56
C ALA A 237 12.40 -10.75 15.52
N LEU A 238 12.98 -9.55 15.41
CA LEU A 238 14.43 -9.32 15.59
C LEU A 238 14.75 -8.92 17.04
N GLU A 239 14.55 -9.79 18.01
CA GLU A 239 14.85 -9.48 19.42
C GLU A 239 16.09 -10.22 19.99
N THR A 240 16.86 -10.94 19.20
CA THR A 240 18.05 -11.64 19.73
C THR A 240 19.32 -10.85 19.45
N LYS A 241 20.06 -10.53 20.52
CA LYS A 241 21.37 -9.88 20.45
C LYS A 241 22.48 -10.82 19.98
N GLU A 242 22.22 -12.11 19.87
CA GLU A 242 23.19 -13.11 19.46
C GLU A 242 22.94 -13.57 18.03
N VAL A 243 23.97 -13.49 17.21
CA VAL A 243 23.94 -13.97 15.83
C VAL A 243 24.24 -15.46 15.84
N ASN A 244 23.22 -16.29 15.85
CA ASN A 244 23.32 -17.74 16.00
C ASN A 244 23.37 -18.46 14.64
N GLY A 245 22.70 -17.94 13.62
CA GLY A 245 22.54 -18.58 12.32
C GLY A 245 23.73 -18.42 11.37
N LEU A 246 24.80 -17.76 11.79
CA LEU A 246 26.00 -17.64 10.99
C LEU A 246 27.14 -18.53 11.52
N PRO A 247 27.90 -19.24 10.65
CA PRO A 247 29.10 -19.91 11.02
C PRO A 247 30.06 -19.03 11.81
N LYS A 248 30.93 -19.63 12.64
CA LYS A 248 31.87 -18.85 13.47
C LYS A 248 33.08 -18.35 12.69
N GLU A 249 33.40 -19.01 11.60
CA GLU A 249 34.55 -18.73 10.75
C GLU A 249 34.32 -17.43 9.98
N GLU A 250 35.29 -16.53 10.04
CA GLU A 250 35.27 -15.30 9.25
C GLU A 250 35.90 -15.55 7.88
N ILE A 251 35.35 -14.89 6.88
CA ILE A 251 35.87 -14.87 5.53
C ILE A 251 36.55 -13.53 5.23
N SER A 252 37.42 -13.52 4.24
CA SER A 252 38.01 -12.29 3.72
C SER A 252 37.06 -11.60 2.72
N LYS A 253 37.28 -10.31 2.53
CA LYS A 253 36.60 -9.53 1.49
C LYS A 253 36.72 -10.15 0.08
N GLN A 254 37.86 -10.74 -0.23
CA GLN A 254 38.09 -11.39 -1.50
C GLN A 254 37.21 -12.66 -1.65
N GLN A 255 37.07 -13.46 -0.61
CA GLN A 255 36.20 -14.64 -0.58
C GLN A 255 34.71 -14.22 -0.69
N ALA A 256 34.30 -13.14 -0.03
CA ALA A 256 32.95 -12.56 -0.19
C ALA A 256 32.67 -12.13 -1.63
N LYS A 257 33.62 -11.48 -2.28
CA LYS A 257 33.51 -11.11 -3.70
C LYS A 257 33.42 -12.34 -4.61
N GLU A 258 34.24 -13.37 -4.35
CA GLU A 258 34.22 -14.64 -5.10
C GLU A 258 32.89 -15.39 -4.91
N TYR A 259 32.30 -15.35 -3.71
CA TYR A 259 30.95 -15.88 -3.45
C TYR A 259 29.91 -15.17 -4.30
N LEU A 260 29.89 -13.84 -4.33
CA LEU A 260 28.97 -13.09 -5.19
C LEU A 260 29.17 -13.44 -6.66
N GLN A 261 30.42 -13.53 -7.14
CA GLN A 261 30.72 -13.82 -8.54
C GLN A 261 30.35 -15.24 -8.96
N ASN A 262 30.65 -16.25 -8.12
CA ASN A 262 30.62 -17.66 -8.50
C ASN A 262 29.37 -18.39 -8.00
N VAL A 263 28.69 -17.85 -7.00
CA VAL A 263 27.50 -18.46 -6.40
C VAL A 263 26.26 -17.65 -6.72
N VAL A 264 26.20 -16.37 -6.29
CA VAL A 264 25.03 -15.52 -6.46
C VAL A 264 24.78 -15.19 -7.94
N TYR A 265 25.83 -14.76 -8.65
CA TYR A 265 25.78 -14.38 -10.07
C TYR A 265 26.48 -15.38 -10.98
N LYS A 266 26.40 -16.65 -10.63
CA LYS A 266 27.00 -17.74 -11.41
C LYS A 266 26.65 -17.65 -12.89
N ASN A 267 27.70 -17.73 -13.74
CA ASN A 267 27.60 -17.66 -15.20
C ASN A 267 27.08 -16.31 -15.78
N ARG A 268 27.01 -15.27 -14.97
CA ARG A 268 26.67 -13.92 -15.45
C ARG A 268 27.92 -13.02 -15.46
N ASN A 269 28.01 -12.13 -16.45
CA ASN A 269 29.09 -11.15 -16.50
C ASN A 269 28.72 -9.95 -15.62
N VAL A 270 29.28 -9.89 -14.41
CA VAL A 270 28.98 -8.85 -13.42
C VAL A 270 30.24 -8.09 -13.04
N LYS A 271 30.08 -6.78 -12.82
CA LYS A 271 31.11 -5.95 -12.19
C LYS A 271 30.79 -5.80 -10.72
N ILE A 272 31.70 -6.27 -9.86
CA ILE A 272 31.53 -6.23 -8.40
C ILE A 272 32.58 -5.28 -7.84
N LYS A 273 32.13 -4.18 -7.25
CA LYS A 273 32.95 -3.17 -6.61
C LYS A 273 32.74 -3.21 -5.12
N PHE A 274 33.78 -3.37 -4.35
CA PHE A 274 33.72 -3.21 -2.90
C PHE A 274 33.49 -1.75 -2.53
N GLU A 275 32.54 -1.49 -1.64
CA GLU A 275 32.24 -0.13 -1.18
C GLU A 275 32.78 0.11 0.23
N ARG A 276 32.38 -0.72 1.20
CA ARG A 276 32.76 -0.51 2.60
C ARG A 276 32.64 -1.83 3.42
N GLU A 277 33.09 -1.73 4.66
CA GLU A 277 32.81 -2.72 5.69
C GLU A 277 31.80 -2.11 6.66
N THR A 278 30.73 -2.84 6.96
CA THR A 278 29.74 -2.43 7.95
C THR A 278 29.95 -3.21 9.22
N SER A 279 29.96 -2.49 10.34
CA SER A 279 30.07 -3.05 11.70
C SER A 279 28.69 -3.03 12.32
N GLY A 280 28.30 -4.09 12.99
CA GLY A 280 27.01 -4.27 13.65
C GLY A 280 26.96 -5.69 14.20
N ASP A 281 25.82 -6.12 14.72
CA ASP A 281 25.61 -7.49 15.18
C ASP A 281 25.94 -8.48 14.06
N VAL A 282 25.47 -8.20 12.85
CA VAL A 282 25.89 -8.90 11.62
C VAL A 282 26.86 -7.99 10.87
N ALA A 283 28.16 -8.19 11.10
CA ALA A 283 29.19 -7.45 10.37
C ALA A 283 29.27 -7.95 8.92
N THR A 284 29.32 -7.02 7.93
CA THR A 284 29.26 -7.32 6.50
C THR A 284 30.37 -6.66 5.70
N TYR A 285 30.58 -7.20 4.50
CA TYR A 285 31.23 -6.54 3.38
C TYR A 285 30.17 -6.07 2.41
N ASP A 286 30.17 -4.78 2.06
CA ASP A 286 29.16 -4.16 1.21
C ASP A 286 29.74 -3.96 -0.19
N PHE A 287 28.97 -4.37 -1.20
CA PHE A 287 29.36 -4.34 -2.60
C PHE A 287 28.30 -3.66 -3.45
N LEU A 288 28.77 -2.85 -4.40
CA LEU A 288 27.99 -2.39 -5.54
C LEU A 288 28.18 -3.37 -6.70
N ILE A 289 27.09 -3.82 -7.27
CA ILE A 289 27.06 -4.80 -8.37
C ILE A 289 26.44 -4.12 -9.58
N GLU A 290 27.12 -4.18 -10.72
CA GLU A 290 26.60 -3.72 -12.00
C GLU A 290 26.47 -4.91 -12.96
N ILE A 291 25.27 -5.11 -13.46
CA ILE A 291 24.94 -6.16 -14.42
C ILE A 291 23.93 -5.64 -15.44
N GLU A 292 24.27 -5.74 -16.73
CA GLU A 292 23.38 -5.35 -17.84
C GLU A 292 22.82 -3.91 -17.71
N GLY A 293 23.60 -3.00 -17.11
CA GLY A 293 23.21 -1.61 -16.87
C GLY A 293 22.44 -1.38 -15.57
N LYS A 294 22.03 -2.43 -14.87
CA LYS A 294 21.35 -2.35 -13.56
C LYS A 294 22.36 -2.32 -12.43
N LYS A 295 21.99 -1.70 -11.32
CA LYS A 295 22.80 -1.61 -10.11
C LYS A 295 22.08 -2.27 -8.94
N PHE A 296 22.86 -3.05 -8.17
CA PHE A 296 22.40 -3.70 -6.96
C PHE A 296 23.39 -3.42 -5.83
N ASN A 297 22.88 -3.26 -4.62
CA ASN A 297 23.69 -3.25 -3.41
C ASN A 297 23.58 -4.64 -2.75
N ALA A 298 24.70 -5.23 -2.38
CA ALA A 298 24.74 -6.52 -1.71
C ALA A 298 25.60 -6.46 -0.45
N GLN A 299 25.12 -7.09 0.60
CA GLN A 299 25.86 -7.26 1.86
C GLN A 299 26.11 -8.74 2.08
N VAL A 300 27.38 -9.10 2.27
CA VAL A 300 27.81 -10.47 2.58
C VAL A 300 28.38 -10.48 3.98
N SER A 301 27.91 -11.39 4.82
CA SER A 301 28.37 -11.51 6.21
C SER A 301 29.87 -11.83 6.28
N LYS A 302 30.57 -11.21 7.24
CA LYS A 302 31.97 -11.56 7.52
C LYS A 302 32.07 -12.95 8.10
N ARG A 303 31.13 -13.34 8.97
CA ARG A 303 31.00 -14.69 9.48
C ARG A 303 30.24 -15.56 8.50
N GLY A 304 30.80 -16.67 8.08
CA GLY A 304 30.20 -17.66 7.21
C GLY A 304 30.07 -17.28 5.74
N GLY A 305 30.14 -15.99 5.39
CA GLY A 305 30.14 -15.55 3.99
C GLY A 305 28.79 -15.70 3.28
N LEU A 306 27.67 -15.59 3.97
CA LEU A 306 26.34 -15.67 3.39
C LEU A 306 25.85 -14.30 2.92
N LEU A 307 25.02 -14.28 1.86
CA LEU A 307 24.29 -13.08 1.45
C LEU A 307 23.28 -12.71 2.52
N ILE A 308 23.39 -11.51 3.07
CA ILE A 308 22.46 -10.98 4.09
C ILE A 308 21.41 -10.11 3.45
N THR A 309 21.84 -9.19 2.59
CA THR A 309 20.90 -8.33 1.84
C THR A 309 21.31 -8.22 0.37
N LEU A 310 20.30 -8.11 -0.48
CA LEU A 310 20.42 -7.69 -1.87
C LEU A 310 19.32 -6.67 -2.15
N SER A 311 19.65 -5.55 -2.76
CA SER A 311 18.68 -4.51 -3.09
C SER A 311 18.93 -3.97 -4.48
N GLY A 312 17.90 -4.02 -5.31
CA GLY A 312 17.82 -3.46 -6.67
C GLY A 312 16.45 -2.87 -6.92
N TYR A 313 16.22 -2.43 -8.14
CA TYR A 313 14.96 -1.81 -8.57
C TYR A 313 14.25 -2.69 -9.59
N ALA A 314 12.91 -2.72 -9.50
CA ALA A 314 12.07 -3.37 -10.50
C ALA A 314 12.07 -2.59 -11.82
N GLU A 315 11.93 -3.30 -12.92
CA GLU A 315 11.63 -2.72 -14.22
C GLU A 315 10.12 -2.51 -14.34
N GLY A 316 9.71 -1.37 -14.85
CA GLY A 316 8.29 -1.14 -15.17
C GLY A 316 7.90 -1.93 -16.42
N GLY A 317 6.64 -2.37 -16.48
CA GLY A 317 6.10 -3.10 -17.63
C GLY A 317 5.10 -4.18 -17.21
N ASP A 318 4.65 -4.98 -18.18
CA ASP A 318 3.71 -6.07 -17.93
C ASP A 318 4.44 -7.29 -17.36
N ALA A 319 3.83 -7.95 -16.39
CA ALA A 319 4.35 -9.20 -15.85
C ALA A 319 4.36 -10.31 -16.90
N ILE A 320 5.47 -11.01 -17.06
CA ILE A 320 5.66 -12.16 -17.97
C ILE A 320 5.77 -13.49 -17.23
N MET A 321 5.63 -13.48 -15.89
CA MET A 321 5.55 -14.66 -15.04
C MET A 321 4.43 -14.49 -14.02
N ASN A 322 3.96 -15.60 -13.46
CA ASN A 322 2.94 -15.62 -12.41
C ASN A 322 3.55 -15.82 -11.01
N GLY A 323 2.70 -15.79 -9.98
CA GLY A 323 3.13 -15.93 -8.58
C GLY A 323 3.78 -17.29 -8.28
N GLU A 324 3.28 -18.39 -8.84
CA GLU A 324 3.86 -19.72 -8.67
C GLU A 324 5.27 -19.81 -9.25
N GLN A 325 5.46 -19.29 -10.45
CA GLN A 325 6.78 -19.21 -11.10
C GLN A 325 7.74 -18.33 -10.29
N SER A 326 7.26 -17.21 -9.74
CA SER A 326 8.04 -16.32 -8.88
C SER A 326 8.46 -17.01 -7.58
N THR A 327 7.55 -17.77 -6.99
CA THR A 327 7.83 -18.57 -5.78
C THR A 327 8.91 -19.62 -6.03
N GLU A 328 8.81 -20.35 -7.13
CA GLU A 328 9.80 -21.38 -7.48
C GLU A 328 11.17 -20.77 -7.81
N MET A 329 11.19 -19.61 -8.46
CA MET A 329 12.41 -18.84 -8.69
C MET A 329 13.05 -18.41 -7.36
N ALA A 330 12.27 -17.89 -6.42
CA ALA A 330 12.74 -17.46 -5.10
C ALA A 330 13.32 -18.64 -4.30
N LYS A 331 12.64 -19.78 -4.29
CA LYS A 331 13.13 -21.03 -3.64
C LYS A 331 14.44 -21.51 -4.27
N THR A 332 14.49 -21.56 -5.58
CA THR A 332 15.69 -21.97 -6.32
C THR A 332 16.85 -21.04 -6.04
N PHE A 333 16.62 -19.73 -6.02
CA PHE A 333 17.64 -18.76 -5.70
C PHE A 333 18.18 -18.96 -4.28
N ALA A 334 17.31 -19.01 -3.27
CA ALA A 334 17.70 -19.20 -1.88
C ALA A 334 18.53 -20.48 -1.69
N ASN A 335 18.09 -21.62 -2.25
CA ASN A 335 18.84 -22.88 -2.19
C ASN A 335 20.22 -22.77 -2.85
N ASN A 336 20.32 -22.09 -4.00
CA ASN A 336 21.60 -21.97 -4.71
C ASN A 336 22.62 -21.10 -3.98
N ILE A 337 22.19 -20.17 -3.14
CA ILE A 337 23.07 -19.27 -2.39
C ILE A 337 23.35 -19.72 -0.95
N GLY A 338 22.91 -20.92 -0.58
CA GLY A 338 23.27 -21.57 0.69
C GLY A 338 22.18 -21.60 1.76
N PHE A 339 20.93 -21.24 1.42
CA PHE A 339 19.77 -21.39 2.33
C PHE A 339 18.97 -22.62 1.90
N GLU A 340 19.24 -23.75 2.54
CA GLU A 340 18.71 -25.06 2.12
C GLU A 340 17.31 -25.33 2.68
N ASN A 341 16.56 -26.20 2.00
CA ASN A 341 15.23 -26.69 2.41
C ASN A 341 14.18 -25.61 2.60
N MET A 342 14.27 -24.51 1.86
CA MET A 342 13.32 -23.40 1.96
C MET A 342 11.97 -23.73 1.35
N GLU A 343 10.90 -23.52 2.11
CA GLU A 343 9.51 -23.59 1.66
C GLU A 343 8.87 -22.20 1.67
N SER A 344 7.99 -21.95 0.71
CA SER A 344 7.23 -20.70 0.68
C SER A 344 6.14 -20.71 1.73
N VAL A 345 6.17 -19.73 2.61
CA VAL A 345 5.17 -19.54 3.67
C VAL A 345 4.27 -18.34 3.42
N TRP A 346 4.67 -17.43 2.52
CA TRP A 346 3.89 -16.29 2.12
C TRP A 346 4.27 -15.81 0.72
N LEU A 347 3.27 -15.39 -0.05
CA LEU A 347 3.43 -14.73 -1.34
C LEU A 347 2.51 -13.51 -1.40
N GLU A 348 3.07 -12.37 -1.72
CA GLU A 348 2.31 -11.16 -2.05
C GLU A 348 2.80 -10.61 -3.39
N ILE A 349 1.90 -10.10 -4.20
CA ILE A 349 2.23 -9.50 -5.49
C ILE A 349 1.74 -8.05 -5.48
N HIS A 350 2.67 -7.12 -5.68
CA HIS A 350 2.37 -5.71 -5.80
C HIS A 350 3.16 -5.11 -6.95
N GLU A 351 2.49 -4.37 -7.84
CA GLU A 351 3.11 -3.69 -9.01
C GLU A 351 4.06 -4.57 -9.83
N ASN A 352 3.64 -5.81 -10.10
CA ASN A 352 4.43 -6.82 -10.83
C ASN A 352 5.75 -7.22 -10.12
N VAL A 353 5.85 -6.99 -8.84
CA VAL A 353 6.88 -7.55 -7.97
C VAL A 353 6.26 -8.58 -7.04
N ALA A 354 6.80 -9.79 -7.04
CA ALA A 354 6.42 -10.82 -6.10
C ALA A 354 7.34 -10.76 -4.87
N TYR A 355 6.72 -10.64 -3.70
CA TYR A 355 7.37 -10.70 -2.39
C TYR A 355 7.12 -12.08 -1.81
N VAL A 356 8.18 -12.88 -1.75
CA VAL A 356 8.12 -14.28 -1.32
C VAL A 356 8.85 -14.43 0.00
N ASN A 357 8.11 -14.85 1.03
CA ASN A 357 8.72 -15.25 2.31
C ASN A 357 8.97 -16.75 2.29
N LEU A 358 10.19 -17.14 2.59
CA LEU A 358 10.62 -18.52 2.66
C LEU A 358 11.08 -18.85 4.09
N ALA A 359 10.75 -20.04 4.57
CA ALA A 359 11.24 -20.57 5.85
C ALA A 359 11.84 -21.97 5.66
N PRO A 360 12.89 -22.33 6.39
CA PRO A 360 13.39 -23.69 6.35
C PRO A 360 12.33 -24.69 6.83
N LYS A 361 12.21 -25.81 6.12
CA LYS A 361 11.37 -26.94 6.55
C LYS A 361 12.23 -28.15 6.89
N GLU A 362 12.38 -28.42 8.18
CA GLU A 362 13.20 -29.48 8.70
C GLU A 362 12.35 -30.56 9.37
N ASN A 363 12.55 -31.80 8.99
CA ASN A 363 11.75 -32.93 9.50
C ASN A 363 10.22 -32.72 9.41
N GLY A 364 9.77 -31.98 8.40
CA GLY A 364 8.37 -31.67 8.18
C GLY A 364 7.84 -30.50 9.03
N VAL A 365 8.69 -29.76 9.72
CA VAL A 365 8.34 -28.60 10.56
C VAL A 365 8.90 -27.31 9.93
N ILE A 366 8.07 -26.31 9.76
CA ILE A 366 8.43 -24.99 9.22
C ILE A 366 9.00 -24.11 10.34
N MET A 367 10.19 -23.53 10.12
CA MET A 367 10.90 -22.71 11.09
C MET A 367 10.68 -21.21 10.81
N TYR A 368 9.56 -20.64 11.24
CA TYR A 368 9.26 -19.23 11.02
C TYR A 368 10.29 -18.23 11.57
N PRO A 369 10.98 -18.47 12.71
CA PRO A 369 12.02 -17.55 13.17
C PRO A 369 13.19 -17.36 12.18
N ASP A 370 13.39 -18.32 11.28
CA ASP A 370 14.51 -18.35 10.33
C ASP A 370 14.12 -17.87 8.94
N LEU A 371 13.12 -17.02 8.83
CA LEU A 371 12.60 -16.46 7.57
C LEU A 371 13.69 -15.79 6.74
N VAL A 372 13.66 -16.02 5.43
CA VAL A 372 14.30 -15.18 4.43
C VAL A 372 13.26 -14.61 3.49
N LYS A 373 13.52 -13.44 2.95
CA LYS A 373 12.59 -12.69 2.10
C LYS A 373 13.23 -12.49 0.74
N VAL A 374 12.46 -12.72 -0.31
CA VAL A 374 12.93 -12.61 -1.70
C VAL A 374 11.97 -11.71 -2.47
N LYS A 375 12.51 -10.76 -3.25
CA LYS A 375 11.76 -9.96 -4.21
C LYS A 375 12.08 -10.42 -5.62
N VAL A 376 11.05 -10.76 -6.36
CA VAL A 376 11.15 -11.17 -7.76
C VAL A 376 10.46 -10.13 -8.63
N ASP A 377 11.18 -9.53 -9.54
CA ASP A 377 10.60 -8.70 -10.59
C ASP A 377 9.97 -9.62 -11.65
N MET A 378 8.65 -9.60 -11.71
CA MET A 378 7.86 -10.43 -12.61
C MET A 378 7.93 -9.97 -14.07
N THR A 379 8.41 -8.75 -14.32
CA THR A 379 8.60 -8.17 -15.65
C THR A 379 9.91 -8.64 -16.28
N SER A 380 11.01 -8.57 -15.53
CA SER A 380 12.34 -8.95 -16.01
C SER A 380 12.73 -10.39 -15.67
N GLN A 381 11.96 -11.10 -14.84
CA GLN A 381 12.28 -12.42 -14.29
C GLN A 381 13.61 -12.42 -13.53
N GLU A 382 13.84 -11.42 -12.70
CA GLU A 382 15.07 -11.28 -11.92
C GLU A 382 14.78 -11.21 -10.41
N ILE A 383 15.72 -11.72 -9.62
CA ILE A 383 15.75 -11.46 -8.19
C ILE A 383 16.29 -10.04 -7.98
N ILE A 384 15.44 -9.16 -7.48
CA ILE A 384 15.78 -7.75 -7.23
C ILE A 384 15.93 -7.42 -5.74
N GLY A 385 15.62 -8.36 -4.86
CA GLY A 385 15.80 -8.18 -3.43
C GLY A 385 15.94 -9.50 -2.71
N PHE A 386 16.72 -9.48 -1.63
CA PHE A 386 16.91 -10.61 -0.72
C PHE A 386 17.23 -10.08 0.67
N GLU A 387 16.71 -10.72 1.70
CA GLU A 387 16.99 -10.43 3.10
C GLU A 387 17.00 -11.70 3.92
N ALA A 388 18.07 -11.90 4.70
CA ALA A 388 18.26 -13.05 5.55
C ALA A 388 18.67 -12.69 7.00
N LEU A 389 18.26 -11.51 7.47
CA LEU A 389 18.58 -11.08 8.84
C LEU A 389 17.95 -12.00 9.90
N ASN A 390 16.68 -12.37 9.72
CA ASN A 390 16.04 -13.30 10.66
C ASN A 390 16.77 -14.64 10.71
N TYR A 391 17.16 -15.19 9.56
CA TYR A 391 17.97 -16.40 9.51
C TYR A 391 19.31 -16.22 10.23
N ALA A 392 20.04 -15.13 9.95
CA ALA A 392 21.33 -14.85 10.55
C ALA A 392 21.29 -14.76 12.08
N PHE A 393 20.21 -14.20 12.63
CA PHE A 393 20.04 -14.10 14.09
C PHE A 393 19.54 -15.39 14.73
N ASN A 394 18.58 -16.08 14.11
CA ASN A 394 17.76 -17.05 14.82
C ASN A 394 18.04 -18.50 14.43
N HIS A 395 18.65 -18.76 13.25
CA HIS A 395 18.85 -20.13 12.80
C HIS A 395 19.74 -20.92 13.73
N VAL A 396 19.21 -21.99 14.28
CA VAL A 396 19.90 -22.97 15.16
C VAL A 396 19.28 -24.35 14.97
N ASP A 397 20.02 -25.37 15.29
CA ASP A 397 19.48 -26.73 15.43
C ASP A 397 18.44 -26.74 16.55
N ARG A 398 17.19 -27.08 16.23
CA ARG A 398 16.08 -27.12 17.20
C ARG A 398 15.58 -28.53 17.38
N ASN A 399 15.26 -28.86 18.61
CA ASN A 399 14.57 -30.10 18.95
C ASN A 399 13.27 -29.76 19.67
N PHE A 400 12.16 -29.83 18.95
CA PHE A 400 10.82 -29.58 19.49
C PHE A 400 9.99 -30.86 19.51
N GLU A 401 9.26 -31.03 20.60
CA GLU A 401 8.29 -32.13 20.76
C GLU A 401 6.89 -31.63 20.40
N PHE A 402 6.12 -32.52 19.78
CA PHE A 402 4.69 -32.33 19.48
C PHE A 402 3.92 -33.38 20.28
N ASN A 403 3.56 -33.04 21.53
CA ASN A 403 2.95 -33.98 22.47
C ASN A 403 1.44 -34.11 22.27
N VAL A 404 0.80 -33.09 21.65
CA VAL A 404 -0.60 -33.08 21.29
C VAL A 404 -0.74 -33.63 19.86
N SER A 405 -1.77 -34.38 19.60
CA SER A 405 -2.08 -34.84 18.24
C SER A 405 -2.75 -33.72 17.43
N LEU A 406 -2.56 -33.76 16.11
CA LEU A 406 -3.21 -32.83 15.19
C LEU A 406 -4.73 -32.82 15.37
N GLN A 407 -5.34 -33.99 15.57
CA GLN A 407 -6.78 -34.13 15.76
C GLN A 407 -7.31 -33.52 17.08
N GLU A 408 -6.47 -33.49 18.11
CA GLU A 408 -6.82 -32.80 19.37
C GLU A 408 -6.72 -31.30 19.20
N ALA A 409 -5.68 -30.81 18.51
CA ALA A 409 -5.52 -29.39 18.19
C ALA A 409 -6.67 -28.87 17.32
N GLU A 410 -7.06 -29.62 16.29
CA GLU A 410 -8.17 -29.26 15.39
C GLU A 410 -9.50 -29.05 16.14
N LYS A 411 -9.78 -29.81 17.20
CA LYS A 411 -11.02 -29.66 17.99
C LYS A 411 -11.13 -28.29 18.68
N LEU A 412 -10.05 -27.55 18.87
CA LEU A 412 -10.11 -26.22 19.47
C LEU A 412 -10.70 -25.17 18.51
N LEU A 413 -10.71 -25.44 17.22
CA LEU A 413 -11.12 -24.44 16.23
C LEU A 413 -12.65 -24.22 16.19
N GLY A 414 -13.48 -25.20 16.59
CA GLY A 414 -14.95 -25.12 16.53
C GLY A 414 -15.53 -25.73 15.24
N PHE A 415 -16.70 -25.27 14.77
CA PHE A 415 -17.46 -25.94 13.70
C PHE A 415 -17.71 -25.07 12.44
N ASP A 416 -17.38 -23.78 12.46
CA ASP A 416 -17.78 -22.84 11.42
C ASP A 416 -16.61 -22.46 10.50
N TYR A 417 -15.83 -23.45 10.06
CA TYR A 417 -14.67 -23.21 9.18
C TYR A 417 -14.39 -24.43 8.28
N GLU A 418 -13.72 -24.17 7.16
CA GLU A 418 -13.10 -25.17 6.30
C GLU A 418 -11.59 -25.10 6.45
N ILE A 419 -10.94 -26.21 6.78
CA ILE A 419 -9.47 -26.28 6.84
C ILE A 419 -8.94 -26.43 5.43
N ILE A 420 -8.19 -25.42 4.97
CA ILE A 420 -7.54 -25.41 3.65
C ILE A 420 -6.18 -26.10 3.71
N LYS A 421 -5.39 -25.81 4.75
CA LYS A 421 -4.04 -26.33 4.92
C LYS A 421 -3.69 -26.49 6.39
N THR A 422 -2.86 -27.47 6.68
CA THR A 422 -2.30 -27.67 8.02
C THR A 422 -0.81 -27.95 7.92
N GLU A 423 -0.02 -27.27 8.77
CA GLU A 423 1.44 -27.47 8.86
C GLU A 423 1.87 -27.61 10.32
N LYS A 424 3.03 -28.24 10.51
CA LYS A 424 3.75 -28.17 11.78
C LYS A 424 4.74 -27.03 11.71
N THR A 425 4.78 -26.20 12.75
CA THR A 425 5.58 -24.98 12.73
C THR A 425 6.30 -24.75 14.06
N ILE A 426 7.39 -24.03 13.99
CA ILE A 426 7.97 -23.30 15.12
C ILE A 426 7.67 -21.83 14.88
N ILE A 427 7.02 -21.21 15.85
CA ILE A 427 6.75 -19.77 15.84
C ILE A 427 7.40 -19.11 17.03
N ARG A 428 7.68 -17.82 16.92
CA ARG A 428 8.13 -16.99 18.04
C ARG A 428 6.98 -16.09 18.48
N LEU A 429 6.63 -16.18 19.75
CA LEU A 429 5.62 -15.32 20.36
C LEU A 429 6.21 -13.94 20.67
N ASP A 430 5.37 -12.93 20.92
CA ASP A 430 5.78 -11.58 21.32
C ASP A 430 6.64 -11.55 22.60
N THR A 431 6.54 -12.57 23.41
CA THR A 431 7.42 -12.77 24.59
C THR A 431 8.84 -13.15 24.23
N GLY A 432 9.17 -13.35 22.96
CA GLY A 432 10.44 -13.87 22.47
C GLY A 432 10.60 -15.40 22.63
N LYS A 433 9.60 -16.09 23.21
CA LYS A 433 9.63 -17.54 23.39
C LYS A 433 9.26 -18.25 22.08
N GLU A 434 10.05 -19.23 21.67
CA GLU A 434 9.70 -20.13 20.57
C GLU A 434 8.80 -21.27 21.07
N VAL A 435 7.78 -21.60 20.29
CA VAL A 435 6.85 -22.70 20.57
C VAL A 435 6.64 -23.57 19.34
N ALA A 436 6.51 -24.87 19.57
CA ALA A 436 6.02 -25.79 18.55
C ALA A 436 4.49 -25.64 18.45
N ALA A 437 4.00 -25.40 17.25
CA ALA A 437 2.57 -25.19 17.01
C ALA A 437 2.09 -25.94 15.77
N PHE A 438 0.79 -26.26 15.76
CA PHE A 438 0.07 -26.60 14.54
C PHE A 438 -0.49 -25.31 13.94
N GLU A 439 -0.18 -25.04 12.71
CA GLU A 439 -0.79 -23.99 11.90
C GLU A 439 -1.99 -24.55 11.15
N PHE A 440 -3.13 -23.89 11.27
CA PHE A 440 -4.33 -24.20 10.50
C PHE A 440 -4.71 -22.97 9.67
N MET A 441 -4.62 -23.09 8.37
CA MET A 441 -5.18 -22.12 7.43
C MET A 441 -6.62 -22.51 7.18
N THR A 442 -7.55 -21.63 7.50
CA THR A 442 -8.97 -21.90 7.45
C THR A 442 -9.72 -20.85 6.65
N GLU A 443 -10.80 -21.26 6.00
CA GLU A 443 -11.76 -20.34 5.38
C GLU A 443 -13.05 -20.29 6.24
N ARG A 444 -13.49 -19.07 6.53
CA ARG A 444 -14.75 -18.76 7.19
C ARG A 444 -15.59 -17.85 6.31
N ILE A 445 -16.87 -17.67 6.67
CA ILE A 445 -17.79 -16.81 5.92
C ILE A 445 -17.31 -15.35 5.79
N ASP A 446 -16.46 -14.90 6.71
CA ASP A 446 -15.94 -13.54 6.80
C ASP A 446 -14.45 -13.40 6.40
N GLY A 447 -13.85 -14.44 5.82
CA GLY A 447 -12.48 -14.46 5.30
C GLY A 447 -11.61 -15.61 5.77
N MET A 448 -10.35 -15.52 5.43
CA MET A 448 -9.34 -16.52 5.77
C MET A 448 -8.66 -16.20 7.10
N TYR A 449 -8.42 -17.27 7.90
CA TYR A 449 -7.76 -17.18 9.20
C TYR A 449 -6.62 -18.18 9.28
N PHE A 450 -5.59 -17.80 10.03
CA PHE A 450 -4.47 -18.65 10.42
C PHE A 450 -4.51 -18.80 11.94
N TYR A 451 -4.67 -20.01 12.42
CA TYR A 451 -4.61 -20.34 13.83
C TYR A 451 -3.35 -21.09 14.14
N TYR A 452 -2.67 -20.69 15.20
CA TYR A 452 -1.49 -21.37 15.71
C TYR A 452 -1.80 -21.98 17.08
N ILE A 453 -1.78 -23.30 17.17
CA ILE A 453 -2.12 -24.04 18.37
C ILE A 453 -0.85 -24.70 18.94
N ASP A 454 -0.49 -24.33 20.17
CA ASP A 454 0.65 -24.90 20.88
C ASP A 454 0.51 -26.41 20.95
N ALA A 455 1.49 -27.13 20.39
CA ALA A 455 1.51 -28.58 20.27
C ALA A 455 1.85 -29.30 21.61
N ASN A 456 2.08 -28.56 22.69
CA ASN A 456 2.39 -29.10 24.02
C ASN A 456 1.35 -28.71 25.07
N GLN A 457 0.72 -27.51 24.92
CA GLN A 457 -0.22 -26.98 25.92
C GLN A 457 -1.68 -27.01 25.44
N LEU A 458 -1.94 -27.39 24.19
CA LEU A 458 -3.27 -27.46 23.59
C LEU A 458 -4.05 -26.15 23.76
N GLN A 459 -3.45 -25.03 23.37
CA GLN A 459 -4.08 -23.71 23.40
C GLN A 459 -3.77 -22.93 22.13
N ILE A 460 -4.70 -22.10 21.69
CA ILE A 460 -4.45 -21.15 20.60
C ILE A 460 -3.48 -20.09 21.14
N VAL A 461 -2.32 -19.96 20.54
CA VAL A 461 -1.27 -19.02 20.94
C VAL A 461 -1.17 -17.83 20.03
N GLU A 462 -1.68 -17.95 18.80
CA GLU A 462 -1.74 -16.86 17.85
C GLU A 462 -2.91 -17.07 16.87
N THR A 463 -3.52 -15.99 16.44
CA THR A 463 -4.57 -16.01 15.40
C THR A 463 -4.40 -14.78 14.50
N MET A 464 -4.32 -15.01 13.20
CA MET A 464 -4.20 -13.94 12.21
C MET A 464 -5.35 -14.03 11.22
N LYS A 465 -5.87 -12.89 10.79
CA LYS A 465 -6.91 -12.79 9.77
C LYS A 465 -6.31 -12.19 8.50
N LEU A 466 -6.56 -12.83 7.36
CA LEU A 466 -6.24 -12.24 6.07
C LEU A 466 -7.26 -11.16 5.74
N VAL A 467 -6.80 -9.93 5.62
CA VAL A 467 -7.62 -8.80 5.21
C VAL A 467 -7.06 -8.20 3.93
N ASN A 468 -7.95 -7.82 3.03
CA ASN A 468 -7.56 -7.10 1.81
C ASN A 468 -7.72 -5.60 2.09
N VAL A 469 -6.62 -4.90 2.17
CA VAL A 469 -6.59 -3.45 2.37
C VAL A 469 -6.03 -2.83 1.09
N GLN A 470 -6.88 -2.17 0.32
CA GLN A 470 -6.50 -1.47 -0.92
C GLN A 470 -5.76 -2.36 -1.95
N ASN A 471 -6.27 -3.58 -2.19
CA ASN A 471 -5.68 -4.61 -3.05
C ASN A 471 -4.33 -5.19 -2.55
N VAL A 472 -3.99 -4.96 -1.29
CA VAL A 472 -2.87 -5.61 -0.62
C VAL A 472 -3.44 -6.58 0.43
N GLU A 473 -3.07 -7.85 0.34
CA GLU A 473 -3.41 -8.84 1.35
C GLU A 473 -2.51 -8.65 2.57
N LYS A 474 -3.12 -8.52 3.75
CA LYS A 474 -2.41 -8.32 5.01
C LYS A 474 -2.94 -9.27 6.07
N LEU A 475 -2.04 -9.88 6.82
CA LEU A 475 -2.38 -10.59 8.06
C LEU A 475 -2.39 -9.61 9.23
N ILE A 476 -3.49 -9.62 9.97
CA ILE A 476 -3.70 -8.80 11.17
C ILE A 476 -4.01 -9.73 12.34
#